data_882bb80c1f178d6b4a98e4b292ae9af2
#
_entry.id   882bb80c1f178d6b4a98e4b292ae9af2
#
_cell.length_a   1.000
_cell.length_b   1.000
_cell.length_c   1.000
_cell.angle_alpha   90.00
_cell.angle_beta   90.00
_cell.angle_gamma   90.00
#
_symmetry.space_group_name_H-M   'P 1'
#
loop_
_entity.id
_entity.type
_entity.pdbx_description
1 polymer ?
#
loop_
_entity_poly.entity_id
_entity_poly.type
_entity_poly.pdbx_seq_one_letter_code
_entity_poly.pdbx_strand_id
1 'polypeptide(L)'
;MQPKRQNGGIMKKILLKLTRKDEKDKKSDRITNQTVAEHREQIIAKARKFKYPIQYTKSKLVRNVAILGVFFVVVFTIFSWWQLYKIQTTSSFFYRLTSVIPVPVASVDGEYVRYSDYLLNYKMSETYLTTIEKINKDNSRGGGKGAYDFYKAQAMQNAISDTYARKLARELNISITDGQVKDAVDNIRRSSSSQGEISQEVYDRATVQYYGITPSEYRYHIHKSLLQREVSYAIDDIAKKAAQEAESNIKSNANIQFSDIVLKLKDKYPTIQNLQSGWVKKDNKDGGLAFTASKLKKGESSSIIKPLRGDGYYFVKLLDVNKDNEINYEFIKIPLSVFNNRLSKLYAGDKIKYFITVSDVKPQIQENNK
;
A
#
# COMPACT_ATOMS: atom_id res chain seq x y z
N MET A 1 -31.62 22.76 61.22
CA MET A 1 -30.77 21.62 61.66
C MET A 1 -29.35 21.81 61.12
N GLN A 2 -28.40 22.15 61.99
CA GLN A 2 -27.00 22.39 61.68
C GLN A 2 -26.21 21.10 61.84
N PRO A 3 -25.24 20.79 61.02
CA PRO A 3 -24.27 19.70 61.30
C PRO A 3 -23.02 20.22 61.98
N LYS A 4 -22.65 19.50 63.05
CA LYS A 4 -21.54 19.72 63.95
C LYS A 4 -20.17 19.64 63.27
N ARG A 5 -19.32 20.64 63.60
CA ARG A 5 -17.87 20.62 63.34
C ARG A 5 -17.17 19.57 64.22
N GLN A 6 -16.51 18.61 63.62
CA GLN A 6 -15.47 17.75 64.24
C GLN A 6 -14.15 17.91 63.48
N ASN A 7 -13.38 18.91 63.80
CA ASN A 7 -12.02 19.04 63.29
C ASN A 7 -11.01 19.65 64.30
N GLY A 8 -11.23 19.43 65.60
CA GLY A 8 -10.34 19.94 66.66
C GLY A 8 -9.33 18.96 67.23
N GLY A 9 -9.44 17.65 66.91
CA GLY A 9 -8.66 16.61 67.61
C GLY A 9 -7.30 16.27 66.98
N ILE A 10 -7.13 16.44 65.69
CA ILE A 10 -5.93 15.99 64.97
C ILE A 10 -4.78 17.00 65.05
N MET A 11 -5.09 18.29 64.99
CA MET A 11 -4.06 19.35 65.15
C MET A 11 -3.47 19.42 66.55
N LYS A 12 -4.24 19.16 67.62
CA LYS A 12 -3.71 19.10 69.00
C LYS A 12 -2.74 17.91 69.23
N LYS A 13 -2.93 16.77 68.56
CA LYS A 13 -2.02 15.63 68.64
C LYS A 13 -0.70 15.83 67.87
N ILE A 14 -0.70 16.63 66.82
CA ILE A 14 0.52 16.95 66.06
C ILE A 14 1.35 18.00 66.78
N LEU A 15 0.74 19.02 67.40
CA LEU A 15 1.46 20.01 68.19
C LEU A 15 2.09 19.40 69.47
N LEU A 16 1.41 18.47 70.15
CA LEU A 16 1.91 17.81 71.35
C LEU A 16 3.08 16.80 71.03
N LYS A 17 3.19 16.33 69.82
CA LYS A 17 4.36 15.53 69.39
C LYS A 17 5.57 16.37 68.99
N LEU A 18 5.37 17.59 68.55
CA LEU A 18 6.46 18.51 68.24
C LEU A 18 7.09 19.14 69.49
N THR A 19 6.28 19.49 70.51
CA THR A 19 6.82 20.04 71.76
C THR A 19 7.49 19.03 72.70
N ARG A 20 7.18 17.72 72.55
CA ARG A 20 7.87 16.66 73.33
C ARG A 20 9.23 16.24 72.79
N LYS A 21 9.62 16.71 71.60
CA LYS A 21 10.89 16.36 70.96
C LYS A 21 12.00 17.33 71.31
N ASP A 22 11.67 18.53 71.77
CA ASP A 22 12.67 19.57 72.12
C ASP A 22 13.15 19.56 73.56
N GLU A 23 12.53 18.72 74.40
CA GLU A 23 12.90 18.68 75.85
C GLU A 23 13.88 17.56 76.22
N LYS A 24 14.30 16.73 75.27
CA LYS A 24 15.26 15.59 75.53
C LYS A 24 16.70 15.90 75.19
N ASP A 25 17.04 17.06 74.68
CA ASP A 25 18.40 17.36 74.23
C ASP A 25 19.10 18.49 75.06
N LYS A 26 18.76 18.63 76.37
CA LYS A 26 19.55 19.45 77.29
C LYS A 26 20.19 18.62 78.39
N LYS A 27 21.11 17.72 77.99
CA LYS A 27 22.20 17.35 78.84
C LYS A 27 23.47 17.96 78.28
N SER A 28 24.03 18.91 78.99
CA SER A 28 25.36 19.47 78.67
C SER A 28 26.41 18.40 78.88
N ASP A 29 26.65 17.61 77.82
CA ASP A 29 27.79 16.69 77.83
C ASP A 29 29.07 17.51 77.66
N ARG A 30 29.98 17.30 78.60
CA ARG A 30 31.38 17.84 78.49
C ARG A 30 31.90 17.46 77.09
N ILE A 31 32.38 18.43 76.38
CA ILE A 31 33.00 18.24 75.07
C ILE A 31 34.27 17.43 75.27
N THR A 32 34.19 16.16 74.98
CA THR A 32 35.35 15.23 74.96
C THR A 32 35.77 14.98 73.53
N ASN A 33 37.03 14.62 73.31
CA ASN A 33 37.52 14.28 71.97
C ASN A 33 36.67 13.20 71.29
N GLN A 34 35.99 12.33 72.04
CA GLN A 34 35.09 11.31 71.52
C GLN A 34 33.74 11.95 70.96
N THR A 35 33.15 12.88 71.70
CA THR A 35 31.94 13.55 71.30
C THR A 35 32.17 14.43 70.07
N VAL A 36 33.36 15.02 69.91
CA VAL A 36 33.78 15.77 68.73
C VAL A 36 33.95 14.85 67.53
N ALA A 37 34.52 13.68 67.71
CA ALA A 37 34.72 12.67 66.68
C ALA A 37 33.34 12.16 66.13
N GLU A 38 32.43 11.79 67.04
CA GLU A 38 31.08 11.34 66.71
C GLU A 38 30.25 12.43 65.99
N HIS A 39 30.37 13.68 66.46
CA HIS A 39 29.69 14.82 65.79
C HIS A 39 30.26 15.08 64.40
N ARG A 40 31.60 14.96 64.27
CA ARG A 40 32.30 15.05 62.96
C ARG A 40 31.87 13.95 62.00
N GLU A 41 31.78 12.70 62.46
CA GLU A 41 31.27 11.58 61.65
C GLU A 41 29.82 11.76 61.25
N GLN A 42 28.93 12.25 62.14
CA GLN A 42 27.55 12.54 61.82
C GLN A 42 27.41 13.69 60.81
N ILE A 43 28.24 14.73 60.92
CA ILE A 43 28.26 15.83 59.93
C ILE A 43 28.80 15.33 58.59
N ILE A 44 29.86 14.51 58.59
CA ILE A 44 30.42 13.90 57.37
C ILE A 44 29.41 12.94 56.76
N ALA A 45 28.71 12.14 57.54
CA ALA A 45 27.67 11.22 57.06
C ALA A 45 26.47 11.99 56.48
N LYS A 46 26.01 13.09 57.12
CA LYS A 46 25.00 14.01 56.56
C LYS A 46 25.50 14.70 55.30
N ALA A 47 26.75 15.19 55.28
CA ALA A 47 27.35 15.82 54.10
C ALA A 47 27.53 14.86 52.94
N ARG A 48 27.90 13.58 53.21
CA ARG A 48 27.91 12.53 52.18
C ARG A 48 26.52 12.24 51.61
N LYS A 49 25.47 12.24 52.44
CA LYS A 49 24.09 12.12 51.95
C LYS A 49 23.65 13.32 51.08
N PHE A 50 24.14 14.53 51.40
CA PHE A 50 23.89 15.72 50.56
C PHE A 50 24.72 15.75 49.28
N LYS A 51 25.98 15.24 49.35
CA LYS A 51 26.89 15.26 48.18
C LYS A 51 26.57 14.21 47.13
N TYR A 52 25.83 13.14 47.46
CA TYR A 52 25.48 12.05 46.57
C TYR A 52 23.97 11.66 46.58
N PRO A 53 23.01 12.60 46.52
CA PRO A 53 21.61 12.24 46.45
C PRO A 53 21.19 11.67 45.09
N ILE A 54 22.10 11.76 44.07
CA ILE A 54 21.74 11.58 42.67
C ILE A 54 21.75 10.12 42.21
N GLN A 55 22.52 9.24 42.87
CA GLN A 55 22.61 7.85 42.37
C GLN A 55 21.41 6.96 42.74
N TYR A 56 20.74 7.19 43.85
CA TYR A 56 19.57 6.40 44.28
C TYR A 56 18.25 6.85 43.61
N THR A 57 18.18 8.11 43.25
CA THR A 57 17.03 8.67 42.54
C THR A 57 17.05 8.36 41.03
N LYS A 58 18.27 8.27 40.41
CA LYS A 58 18.41 7.96 38.98
C LYS A 58 17.82 6.59 38.60
N SER A 59 18.07 5.54 39.38
CA SER A 59 17.55 4.20 39.09
C SER A 59 16.01 4.10 39.21
N LYS A 60 15.42 4.78 40.20
CA LYS A 60 13.97 4.84 40.36
C LYS A 60 13.31 5.69 39.25
N LEU A 61 13.93 6.81 38.87
CA LEU A 61 13.46 7.66 37.78
C LEU A 61 13.51 6.90 36.45
N VAL A 62 14.65 6.28 36.12
CA VAL A 62 14.82 5.48 34.91
C VAL A 62 13.80 4.34 34.85
N ARG A 63 13.60 3.62 35.96
CA ARG A 63 12.59 2.55 36.03
C ARG A 63 11.16 3.11 35.82
N ASN A 64 10.80 4.22 36.44
CA ASN A 64 9.49 4.81 36.29
C ASN A 64 9.26 5.35 34.87
N VAL A 65 10.27 5.96 34.24
CA VAL A 65 10.22 6.38 32.83
C VAL A 65 10.08 5.18 31.91
N ALA A 66 10.81 4.08 32.17
CA ALA A 66 10.69 2.86 31.39
C ALA A 66 9.27 2.24 31.52
N ILE A 67 8.72 2.15 32.73
CA ILE A 67 7.35 1.65 32.95
C ILE A 67 6.33 2.54 32.24
N LEU A 68 6.48 3.88 32.33
CA LEU A 68 5.61 4.82 31.64
C LEU A 68 5.72 4.68 30.12
N GLY A 69 6.95 4.49 29.59
CA GLY A 69 7.19 4.23 28.18
C GLY A 69 6.48 2.96 27.69
N VAL A 70 6.63 1.86 28.43
CA VAL A 70 5.91 0.60 28.11
C VAL A 70 4.40 0.81 28.16
N PHE A 71 3.88 1.52 29.15
CA PHE A 71 2.47 1.83 29.26
C PHE A 71 1.96 2.59 28.03
N PHE A 72 2.67 3.63 27.58
CA PHE A 72 2.29 4.38 26.38
C PHE A 72 2.34 3.50 25.11
N VAL A 73 3.34 2.61 24.98
CA VAL A 73 3.42 1.68 23.85
C VAL A 73 2.20 0.75 23.83
N VAL A 74 1.80 0.20 24.99
CA VAL A 74 0.61 -0.68 25.10
C VAL A 74 -0.65 0.07 24.74
N VAL A 75 -0.87 1.28 25.31
CA VAL A 75 -2.04 2.11 25.02
C VAL A 75 -2.08 2.49 23.52
N PHE A 76 -0.95 2.88 22.95
CA PHE A 76 -0.84 3.20 21.52
C PHE A 76 -1.13 1.99 20.62
N THR A 77 -0.68 0.80 21.00
CA THR A 77 -0.95 -0.44 20.25
C THR A 77 -2.43 -0.77 20.26
N ILE A 78 -3.09 -0.70 21.44
CA ILE A 78 -4.54 -0.93 21.56
C ILE A 78 -5.33 0.11 20.76
N PHE A 79 -4.96 1.38 20.86
CA PHE A 79 -5.56 2.46 20.09
C PHE A 79 -5.40 2.24 18.57
N SER A 80 -4.19 1.90 18.13
CA SER A 80 -3.90 1.62 16.72
C SER A 80 -4.68 0.42 16.20
N TRP A 81 -4.77 -0.65 16.99
CA TRP A 81 -5.59 -1.81 16.66
C TRP A 81 -7.07 -1.43 16.49
N TRP A 82 -7.62 -0.65 17.43
CA TRP A 82 -9.01 -0.17 17.37
C TRP A 82 -9.25 0.69 16.13
N GLN A 83 -8.36 1.64 15.84
CA GLN A 83 -8.44 2.50 14.66
C GLN A 83 -8.38 1.71 13.34
N LEU A 84 -7.50 0.71 13.25
CA LEU A 84 -7.34 -0.08 12.02
C LEU A 84 -8.47 -1.09 11.82
N TYR A 85 -8.84 -1.85 12.85
CA TYR A 85 -9.75 -2.99 12.68
C TYR A 85 -11.21 -2.69 13.01
N LYS A 86 -11.51 -1.68 13.82
CA LYS A 86 -12.90 -1.30 14.17
C LYS A 86 -13.35 -0.06 13.42
N ILE A 87 -12.57 1.01 13.46
CA ILE A 87 -12.89 2.27 12.76
C ILE A 87 -12.55 2.17 11.28
N GLN A 88 -11.56 1.34 10.91
CA GLN A 88 -11.07 1.16 9.54
C GLN A 88 -10.63 2.49 8.92
N THR A 89 -9.83 3.23 9.69
CA THR A 89 -9.36 4.55 9.29
C THR A 89 -8.51 4.50 8.03
N THR A 90 -8.70 5.46 7.13
CA THR A 90 -7.93 5.62 5.89
C THR A 90 -6.92 6.77 5.99
N SER A 91 -6.60 7.23 7.22
CA SER A 91 -5.74 8.40 7.41
C SER A 91 -4.31 8.15 6.96
N SER A 92 -3.65 9.22 6.48
CA SER A 92 -2.25 9.17 6.03
C SER A 92 -1.28 8.80 7.15
N PHE A 93 -1.62 9.09 8.42
CA PHE A 93 -0.82 8.67 9.57
C PHE A 93 -0.76 7.14 9.67
N PHE A 94 -1.92 6.46 9.66
CA PHE A 94 -1.98 5.00 9.76
C PHE A 94 -1.44 4.31 8.51
N TYR A 95 -1.55 4.93 7.34
CA TYR A 95 -0.87 4.45 6.14
C TYR A 95 0.66 4.42 6.35
N ARG A 96 1.27 5.51 6.84
CA ARG A 96 2.71 5.55 7.12
C ARG A 96 3.12 4.60 8.24
N LEU A 97 2.34 4.49 9.29
CA LEU A 97 2.57 3.56 10.39
C LEU A 97 2.60 2.10 9.87
N THR A 98 1.60 1.70 9.08
CA THR A 98 1.48 0.34 8.53
C THR A 98 2.45 0.05 7.38
N SER A 99 3.06 1.07 6.77
CA SER A 99 4.14 0.88 5.80
C SER A 99 5.45 0.45 6.46
N VAL A 100 5.68 0.88 7.72
CA VAL A 100 6.85 0.50 8.53
C VAL A 100 6.57 -0.76 9.33
N ILE A 101 5.40 -0.85 9.98
CA ILE A 101 4.98 -2.01 10.77
C ILE A 101 4.03 -2.85 9.93
N PRO A 102 4.40 -4.06 9.49
CA PRO A 102 3.56 -4.89 8.62
C PRO A 102 2.35 -5.43 9.38
N VAL A 103 1.23 -4.71 9.29
CA VAL A 103 -0.07 -5.09 9.88
C VAL A 103 -0.91 -5.77 8.79
N PRO A 104 -1.48 -6.96 9.04
CA PRO A 104 -2.30 -7.66 8.05
C PRO A 104 -3.72 -7.07 7.99
N VAL A 105 -4.28 -6.92 6.77
CA VAL A 105 -5.68 -6.52 6.54
C VAL A 105 -6.53 -7.70 6.05
N ALA A 106 -5.89 -8.67 5.44
CA ALA A 106 -6.48 -9.91 4.95
C ALA A 106 -5.39 -10.99 4.86
N SER A 107 -5.76 -12.20 4.47
CA SER A 107 -4.82 -13.22 4.03
C SER A 107 -5.33 -13.90 2.76
N VAL A 108 -4.43 -14.33 1.88
CA VAL A 108 -4.71 -15.07 0.66
C VAL A 108 -3.79 -16.28 0.55
N ASP A 109 -4.37 -17.46 0.51
CA ASP A 109 -3.66 -18.74 0.39
C ASP A 109 -2.46 -18.86 1.38
N GLY A 110 -2.68 -18.44 2.64
CA GLY A 110 -1.69 -18.45 3.72
C GLY A 110 -0.78 -17.22 3.81
N GLU A 111 -0.78 -16.33 2.83
CA GLU A 111 0.04 -15.11 2.82
C GLU A 111 -0.73 -13.91 3.37
N TYR A 112 -0.08 -13.10 4.19
CA TYR A 112 -0.69 -11.89 4.75
C TYR A 112 -0.68 -10.72 3.76
N VAL A 113 -1.85 -10.12 3.57
CA VAL A 113 -2.06 -8.89 2.82
C VAL A 113 -1.76 -7.71 3.72
N ARG A 114 -0.81 -6.84 3.35
CA ARG A 114 -0.41 -5.68 4.16
C ARG A 114 -1.50 -4.61 4.15
N TYR A 115 -1.78 -4.06 5.31
CA TYR A 115 -2.72 -2.95 5.45
C TYR A 115 -2.27 -1.72 4.64
N SER A 116 -0.95 -1.45 4.58
CA SER A 116 -0.37 -0.38 3.78
C SER A 116 -0.63 -0.54 2.28
N ASP A 117 -0.61 -1.77 1.73
CA ASP A 117 -0.91 -2.01 0.32
C ASP A 117 -2.39 -1.71 0.00
N TYR A 118 -3.29 -2.11 0.90
CA TYR A 118 -4.71 -1.75 0.81
C TYR A 118 -4.91 -0.24 0.85
N LEU A 119 -4.30 0.46 1.84
CA LEU A 119 -4.44 1.91 1.99
C LEU A 119 -3.81 2.69 0.82
N LEU A 120 -2.71 2.21 0.25
CA LEU A 120 -2.09 2.82 -0.94
C LEU A 120 -3.06 2.76 -2.14
N ASN A 121 -3.60 1.59 -2.43
CA ASN A 121 -4.56 1.40 -3.52
C ASN A 121 -5.84 2.25 -3.30
N TYR A 122 -6.34 2.29 -2.06
CA TYR A 122 -7.50 3.10 -1.71
C TYR A 122 -7.22 4.59 -1.85
N LYS A 123 -6.08 5.08 -1.36
CA LYS A 123 -5.69 6.50 -1.45
C LYS A 123 -5.61 6.99 -2.89
N MET A 124 -5.07 6.17 -3.80
CA MET A 124 -5.02 6.50 -5.22
C MET A 124 -6.43 6.71 -5.79
N SER A 125 -7.36 5.81 -5.47
CA SER A 125 -8.76 5.91 -5.91
C SER A 125 -9.50 7.05 -5.23
N GLU A 126 -9.31 7.26 -3.92
CA GLU A 126 -9.92 8.36 -3.17
C GLU A 126 -9.50 9.73 -3.71
N THR A 127 -8.20 9.90 -4.03
CA THR A 127 -7.69 11.16 -4.61
C THR A 127 -8.29 11.40 -5.99
N TYR A 128 -8.38 10.37 -6.82
CA TYR A 128 -9.03 10.47 -8.13
C TYR A 128 -10.49 10.90 -8.00
N LEU A 129 -11.27 10.25 -7.12
CA LEU A 129 -12.66 10.60 -6.87
C LEU A 129 -12.83 12.05 -6.42
N THR A 130 -12.03 12.48 -5.46
CA THR A 130 -12.19 13.82 -4.87
C THR A 130 -11.65 14.93 -5.76
N THR A 131 -10.55 14.70 -6.47
CA THR A 131 -9.83 15.71 -7.24
C THR A 131 -10.32 15.80 -8.67
N ILE A 132 -10.55 14.66 -9.32
CA ILE A 132 -10.90 14.59 -10.73
C ILE A 132 -12.42 14.51 -10.93
N GLU A 133 -13.05 13.53 -10.27
CA GLU A 133 -14.50 13.32 -10.38
C GLU A 133 -15.29 14.30 -9.49
N LYS A 134 -14.64 15.01 -8.56
CA LYS A 134 -15.25 15.94 -7.61
C LYS A 134 -16.40 15.34 -6.82
N ILE A 135 -16.34 14.04 -6.56
CA ILE A 135 -17.31 13.28 -5.77
C ILE A 135 -16.94 13.38 -4.28
N ASN A 136 -17.83 13.93 -3.45
CA ASN A 136 -17.68 13.96 -2.00
C ASN A 136 -18.43 12.80 -1.34
N LYS A 137 -17.90 12.29 -0.22
CA LYS A 137 -18.54 11.22 0.58
C LYS A 137 -19.96 11.54 1.01
N ASP A 138 -20.23 12.81 1.29
CA ASP A 138 -21.52 13.28 1.80
C ASP A 138 -22.53 13.63 0.70
N ASN A 139 -22.14 13.49 -0.58
CA ASN A 139 -22.99 13.84 -1.71
C ASN A 139 -23.97 12.71 -2.00
N SER A 140 -25.17 12.78 -1.38
CA SER A 140 -26.24 11.79 -1.52
C SER A 140 -26.82 11.67 -2.92
N ARG A 141 -26.63 12.65 -3.79
CA ARG A 141 -27.17 12.67 -5.17
C ARG A 141 -26.33 11.99 -6.23
N GLY A 142 -25.05 11.67 -5.94
CA GLY A 142 -24.13 11.08 -6.94
C GLY A 142 -23.55 9.72 -6.53
N GLY A 143 -24.16 9.01 -5.59
CA GLY A 143 -23.62 7.71 -5.12
C GLY A 143 -22.35 7.84 -4.30
N GLY A 144 -22.10 8.99 -3.65
CA GLY A 144 -20.85 9.28 -2.92
C GLY A 144 -20.39 8.14 -2.02
N LYS A 145 -21.23 7.73 -1.04
CA LYS A 145 -20.88 6.61 -0.15
C LYS A 145 -20.68 5.30 -0.91
N GLY A 146 -21.55 4.98 -1.87
CA GLY A 146 -21.46 3.77 -2.67
C GLY A 146 -20.19 3.73 -3.52
N ALA A 147 -19.78 4.86 -4.11
CA ALA A 147 -18.52 4.95 -4.85
C ALA A 147 -17.32 4.68 -3.95
N TYR A 148 -17.27 5.28 -2.75
CA TYR A 148 -16.19 5.06 -1.80
C TYR A 148 -16.14 3.60 -1.30
N ASP A 149 -17.30 2.98 -1.04
CA ASP A 149 -17.37 1.58 -0.62
C ASP A 149 -16.93 0.65 -1.77
N PHE A 150 -17.31 0.94 -3.01
CA PHE A 150 -16.81 0.22 -4.19
C PHE A 150 -15.29 0.31 -4.32
N TYR A 151 -14.70 1.50 -4.21
CA TYR A 151 -13.25 1.66 -4.32
C TYR A 151 -12.48 1.07 -3.14
N LYS A 152 -13.08 0.99 -1.94
CA LYS A 152 -12.51 0.20 -0.83
C LYS A 152 -12.46 -1.28 -1.17
N ALA A 153 -13.56 -1.83 -1.73
CA ALA A 153 -13.61 -3.21 -2.17
C ALA A 153 -12.57 -3.48 -3.26
N GLN A 154 -12.48 -2.61 -4.25
CA GLN A 154 -11.50 -2.71 -5.34
C GLN A 154 -10.05 -2.61 -4.83
N ALA A 155 -9.77 -1.69 -3.88
CA ALA A 155 -8.45 -1.56 -3.25
C ALA A 155 -8.06 -2.83 -2.49
N MET A 156 -9.02 -3.49 -1.83
CA MET A 156 -8.80 -4.77 -1.18
C MET A 156 -8.51 -5.89 -2.19
N GLN A 157 -9.28 -5.97 -3.27
CA GLN A 157 -9.06 -6.93 -4.35
C GLN A 157 -7.67 -6.76 -4.96
N ASN A 158 -7.26 -5.52 -5.24
CA ASN A 158 -5.93 -5.22 -5.77
C ASN A 158 -4.82 -5.64 -4.79
N ALA A 159 -4.96 -5.34 -3.50
CA ALA A 159 -3.98 -5.72 -2.48
C ALA A 159 -3.87 -7.25 -2.31
N ILE A 160 -4.99 -7.97 -2.42
CA ILE A 160 -5.03 -9.45 -2.42
C ILE A 160 -4.32 -9.98 -3.67
N SER A 161 -4.64 -9.44 -4.85
CA SER A 161 -4.02 -9.81 -6.12
C SER A 161 -2.50 -9.57 -6.12
N ASP A 162 -2.05 -8.39 -5.66
CA ASP A 162 -0.63 -8.07 -5.49
C ASP A 162 0.08 -9.07 -4.55
N THR A 163 -0.59 -9.45 -3.46
CA THR A 163 -0.03 -10.40 -2.48
C THR A 163 0.07 -11.81 -3.06
N TYR A 164 -0.96 -12.25 -3.79
CA TYR A 164 -0.94 -13.55 -4.47
C TYR A 164 0.12 -13.59 -5.58
N ALA A 165 0.24 -12.52 -6.36
CA ALA A 165 1.31 -12.39 -7.36
C ALA A 165 2.70 -12.46 -6.72
N ARG A 166 2.91 -11.80 -5.58
CA ARG A 166 4.18 -11.86 -4.83
C ARG A 166 4.49 -13.28 -4.32
N LYS A 167 3.47 -14.04 -3.87
CA LYS A 167 3.62 -15.44 -3.51
C LYS A 167 4.11 -16.26 -4.70
N LEU A 168 3.39 -16.21 -5.83
CA LEU A 168 3.75 -16.95 -7.05
C LEU A 168 5.11 -16.51 -7.59
N ALA A 169 5.46 -15.23 -7.52
CA ALA A 169 6.76 -14.73 -7.94
C ALA A 169 7.91 -15.38 -7.17
N ARG A 170 7.76 -15.55 -5.84
CA ARG A 170 8.75 -16.28 -5.03
C ARG A 170 8.86 -17.75 -5.42
N GLU A 171 7.73 -18.41 -5.67
CA GLU A 171 7.69 -19.82 -6.09
C GLU A 171 8.35 -20.01 -7.48
N LEU A 172 8.24 -19.02 -8.36
CA LEU A 172 8.77 -19.04 -9.74
C LEU A 172 10.14 -18.37 -9.87
N ASN A 173 10.74 -17.86 -8.78
CA ASN A 173 11.97 -17.06 -8.79
C ASN A 173 11.92 -15.85 -9.74
N ILE A 174 10.76 -15.19 -9.82
CA ILE A 174 10.56 -13.98 -10.61
C ILE A 174 10.81 -12.76 -9.72
N SER A 175 11.65 -11.84 -10.18
CA SER A 175 11.92 -10.56 -9.53
C SER A 175 11.89 -9.43 -10.54
N ILE A 176 11.57 -8.24 -10.08
CA ILE A 176 11.55 -7.01 -10.87
C ILE A 176 12.69 -6.12 -10.38
N THR A 177 13.52 -5.66 -11.30
CA THR A 177 14.63 -4.75 -11.00
C THR A 177 14.18 -3.28 -11.05
N ASP A 178 14.91 -2.40 -10.36
CA ASP A 178 14.67 -0.95 -10.43
C ASP A 178 14.82 -0.40 -11.86
N GLY A 179 15.68 -1.01 -12.68
CA GLY A 179 15.82 -0.70 -14.10
C GLY A 179 14.52 -0.96 -14.86
N GLN A 180 13.89 -2.11 -14.67
CA GLN A 180 12.60 -2.43 -15.30
C GLN A 180 11.48 -1.48 -14.87
N VAL A 181 11.47 -1.07 -13.58
CA VAL A 181 10.51 -0.06 -13.08
C VAL A 181 10.75 1.28 -13.76
N LYS A 182 12.01 1.72 -13.85
CA LYS A 182 12.38 2.95 -14.54
C LYS A 182 11.96 2.93 -16.01
N ASP A 183 12.26 1.86 -16.73
CA ASP A 183 11.90 1.70 -18.14
C ASP A 183 10.38 1.71 -18.35
N ALA A 184 9.62 1.10 -17.43
CA ALA A 184 8.16 1.15 -17.47
C ALA A 184 7.63 2.57 -17.29
N VAL A 185 8.15 3.32 -16.31
CA VAL A 185 7.79 4.73 -16.08
C VAL A 185 8.16 5.59 -17.30
N ASP A 186 9.35 5.41 -17.86
CA ASP A 186 9.80 6.14 -19.06
C ASP A 186 8.92 5.82 -20.28
N ASN A 187 8.49 4.58 -20.44
CA ASN A 187 7.54 4.19 -21.49
C ASN A 187 6.16 4.85 -21.29
N ILE A 188 5.65 4.90 -20.06
CA ILE A 188 4.40 5.60 -19.74
C ILE A 188 4.55 7.10 -20.08
N ARG A 189 5.65 7.74 -19.71
CA ARG A 189 5.92 9.15 -20.00
C ARG A 189 5.93 9.42 -21.51
N ARG A 190 6.61 8.58 -22.29
CA ARG A 190 6.68 8.69 -23.76
C ARG A 190 5.33 8.48 -24.44
N SER A 191 4.49 7.59 -23.92
CA SER A 191 3.17 7.28 -24.48
C SER A 191 2.05 8.18 -23.93
N SER A 192 2.35 9.10 -23.01
CA SER A 192 1.33 9.93 -22.36
C SER A 192 0.99 11.22 -23.08
N SER A 193 1.73 11.58 -24.14
CA SER A 193 1.49 12.81 -24.92
C SER A 193 1.83 12.60 -26.39
N SER A 194 0.99 13.11 -27.26
CA SER A 194 1.23 13.18 -28.72
C SER A 194 2.29 14.22 -29.10
N GLN A 195 2.61 15.14 -28.20
CA GLN A 195 3.59 16.21 -28.40
C GLN A 195 5.03 15.81 -28.01
N GLY A 196 5.25 14.59 -27.57
CA GLY A 196 6.55 14.07 -27.18
C GLY A 196 6.63 13.62 -25.72
N GLU A 197 7.84 13.34 -25.26
CA GLU A 197 8.06 12.83 -23.92
C GLU A 197 7.79 13.90 -22.85
N ILE A 198 6.97 13.57 -21.86
CA ILE A 198 6.73 14.42 -20.68
C ILE A 198 7.99 14.39 -19.80
N SER A 199 8.46 15.56 -19.33
CA SER A 199 9.59 15.61 -18.39
C SER A 199 9.29 14.87 -17.08
N GLN A 200 10.33 14.35 -16.42
CA GLN A 200 10.17 13.63 -15.14
C GLN A 200 9.48 14.51 -14.09
N GLU A 201 9.82 15.78 -14.01
CA GLU A 201 9.23 16.70 -13.04
C GLU A 201 7.74 16.92 -13.26
N VAL A 202 7.31 17.10 -14.51
CA VAL A 202 5.89 17.24 -14.87
C VAL A 202 5.14 15.96 -14.55
N TYR A 203 5.74 14.82 -14.86
CA TYR A 203 5.15 13.51 -14.57
C TYR A 203 5.00 13.27 -13.06
N ASP A 204 6.02 13.58 -12.27
CA ASP A 204 6.00 13.44 -10.82
C ASP A 204 4.93 14.35 -10.19
N ARG A 205 4.81 15.60 -10.65
CA ARG A 205 3.73 16.52 -10.21
C ARG A 205 2.35 16.00 -10.57
N ALA A 206 2.18 15.51 -11.78
CA ALA A 206 0.91 14.90 -12.22
C ALA A 206 0.56 13.68 -11.36
N THR A 207 1.53 12.81 -11.07
CA THR A 207 1.35 11.64 -10.19
C THR A 207 0.84 12.05 -8.81
N VAL A 208 1.44 13.07 -8.19
CA VAL A 208 0.99 13.58 -6.89
C VAL A 208 -0.43 14.16 -7.00
N GLN A 209 -0.72 14.91 -8.06
CA GLN A 209 -2.02 15.55 -8.24
C GLN A 209 -3.15 14.53 -8.48
N TYR A 210 -2.94 13.54 -9.35
CA TYR A 210 -3.97 12.57 -9.74
C TYR A 210 -4.15 11.43 -8.74
N TYR A 211 -3.07 10.98 -8.12
CA TYR A 211 -3.09 9.80 -7.25
C TYR A 211 -2.87 10.11 -5.77
N GLY A 212 -2.47 11.35 -5.41
CA GLY A 212 -2.23 11.74 -4.02
C GLY A 212 -1.07 11.02 -3.33
N ILE A 213 -0.20 10.38 -4.08
CA ILE A 213 0.93 9.57 -3.61
C ILE A 213 2.26 10.16 -4.10
N THR A 214 3.33 9.85 -3.40
CA THR A 214 4.67 10.30 -3.78
C THR A 214 5.18 9.56 -5.03
N PRO A 215 6.15 10.12 -5.77
CA PRO A 215 6.78 9.42 -6.89
C PRO A 215 7.43 8.07 -6.52
N SER A 216 7.92 7.92 -5.29
CA SER A 216 8.46 6.65 -4.79
C SER A 216 7.36 5.61 -4.53
N GLU A 217 6.23 6.03 -3.97
CA GLU A 217 5.04 5.17 -3.78
C GLU A 217 4.46 4.76 -5.14
N TYR A 218 4.48 5.65 -6.11
CA TYR A 218 4.05 5.32 -7.46
C TYR A 218 4.99 4.30 -8.13
N ARG A 219 6.31 4.46 -8.01
CA ARG A 219 7.27 3.44 -8.48
C ARG A 219 7.06 2.09 -7.80
N TYR A 220 6.77 2.09 -6.50
CA TYR A 220 6.40 0.86 -5.79
C TYR A 220 5.11 0.23 -6.36
N HIS A 221 4.10 1.04 -6.68
CA HIS A 221 2.89 0.54 -7.35
C HIS A 221 3.20 -0.06 -8.73
N ILE A 222 4.03 0.61 -9.56
CA ILE A 222 4.49 0.08 -10.84
C ILE A 222 5.26 -1.22 -10.67
N HIS A 223 6.16 -1.31 -9.66
CA HIS A 223 6.88 -2.55 -9.36
C HIS A 223 5.92 -3.72 -9.11
N LYS A 224 4.87 -3.53 -8.30
CA LYS A 224 3.85 -4.56 -8.03
C LYS A 224 3.10 -4.96 -9.29
N SER A 225 2.71 -3.98 -10.11
CA SER A 225 2.02 -4.23 -11.38
C SER A 225 2.90 -5.01 -12.36
N LEU A 226 4.18 -4.68 -12.45
CA LEU A 226 5.15 -5.43 -13.25
C LEU A 226 5.32 -6.86 -12.74
N LEU A 227 5.42 -7.05 -11.42
CA LEU A 227 5.55 -8.38 -10.82
C LEU A 227 4.34 -9.26 -11.14
N GLN A 228 3.12 -8.73 -10.96
CA GLN A 228 1.89 -9.43 -11.32
C GLN A 228 1.85 -9.76 -12.81
N ARG A 229 2.26 -8.82 -13.66
CA ARG A 229 2.37 -9.01 -15.11
C ARG A 229 3.30 -10.18 -15.45
N GLU A 230 4.52 -10.17 -14.96
CA GLU A 230 5.52 -11.22 -15.30
C GLU A 230 5.07 -12.59 -14.77
N VAL A 231 4.47 -12.64 -13.59
CA VAL A 231 3.87 -13.87 -13.05
C VAL A 231 2.75 -14.37 -13.97
N SER A 232 1.84 -13.47 -14.39
CA SER A 232 0.71 -13.84 -15.25
C SER A 232 1.20 -14.43 -16.59
N TYR A 233 2.24 -13.84 -17.18
CA TYR A 233 2.86 -14.36 -18.40
C TYR A 233 3.60 -15.70 -18.17
N ALA A 234 4.21 -15.87 -17.02
CA ALA A 234 4.98 -17.07 -16.71
C ALA A 234 4.10 -18.31 -16.49
N ILE A 235 2.89 -18.12 -15.96
CA ILE A 235 2.00 -19.25 -15.61
C ILE A 235 0.97 -19.60 -16.68
N ASP A 236 0.86 -18.81 -17.76
CA ASP A 236 -0.13 -19.04 -18.83
C ASP A 236 0.54 -19.60 -20.09
N ASP A 237 0.89 -20.87 -20.03
CA ASP A 237 1.54 -21.58 -21.14
C ASP A 237 0.64 -21.66 -22.38
N ILE A 238 -0.70 -21.68 -22.20
CA ILE A 238 -1.65 -21.75 -23.32
C ILE A 238 -1.61 -20.44 -24.12
N ALA A 239 -1.71 -19.31 -23.43
CA ALA A 239 -1.61 -18.00 -24.08
C ALA A 239 -0.21 -17.78 -24.72
N LYS A 240 0.86 -18.25 -24.07
CA LYS A 240 2.22 -18.18 -24.60
C LYS A 240 2.36 -18.96 -25.91
N LYS A 241 1.86 -20.20 -25.97
CA LYS A 241 1.88 -21.02 -27.19
C LYS A 241 1.05 -20.38 -28.30
N ALA A 242 -0.15 -19.86 -27.98
CA ALA A 242 -0.99 -19.14 -28.94
C ALA A 242 -0.27 -17.92 -29.53
N ALA A 243 0.44 -17.15 -28.69
CA ALA A 243 1.21 -15.99 -29.13
C ALA A 243 2.39 -16.39 -30.05
N GLN A 244 3.10 -17.46 -29.71
CA GLN A 244 4.18 -17.99 -30.56
C GLN A 244 3.68 -18.47 -31.93
N GLU A 245 2.54 -19.17 -31.97
CA GLU A 245 1.92 -19.62 -33.22
C GLU A 245 1.40 -18.44 -34.07
N ALA A 246 0.78 -17.42 -33.44
CA ALA A 246 0.39 -16.20 -34.11
C ALA A 246 1.61 -15.45 -34.69
N GLU A 247 2.66 -15.28 -33.90
CA GLU A 247 3.91 -14.65 -34.36
C GLU A 247 4.55 -15.40 -35.53
N SER A 248 4.56 -16.73 -35.50
CA SER A 248 5.06 -17.55 -36.59
C SER A 248 4.26 -17.36 -37.89
N ASN A 249 2.91 -17.26 -37.79
CA ASN A 249 2.08 -16.98 -38.97
C ASN A 249 2.34 -15.57 -39.53
N ILE A 250 2.53 -14.55 -38.68
CA ILE A 250 2.88 -13.20 -39.13
C ILE A 250 4.25 -13.17 -39.83
N LYS A 251 5.25 -13.83 -39.24
CA LYS A 251 6.61 -13.88 -39.82
C LYS A 251 6.71 -14.66 -41.13
N SER A 252 5.90 -15.71 -41.26
CA SER A 252 5.88 -16.52 -42.51
C SER A 252 5.21 -15.85 -43.69
N ASN A 253 4.28 -14.91 -43.44
CA ASN A 253 3.60 -14.14 -44.47
C ASN A 253 3.26 -12.73 -43.96
N ALA A 254 4.08 -11.73 -44.29
CA ALA A 254 3.94 -10.37 -43.86
C ALA A 254 2.58 -9.71 -44.28
N ASN A 255 1.95 -10.23 -45.34
CA ASN A 255 0.68 -9.72 -45.86
C ASN A 255 -0.56 -10.47 -45.32
N ILE A 256 -0.36 -11.43 -44.42
CA ILE A 256 -1.46 -12.22 -43.85
C ILE A 256 -2.47 -11.28 -43.13
N GLN A 257 -3.77 -11.57 -43.30
CA GLN A 257 -4.80 -10.86 -42.55
C GLN A 257 -4.85 -11.41 -41.12
N PHE A 258 -5.03 -10.51 -40.15
CA PHE A 258 -5.15 -10.94 -38.75
C PHE A 258 -6.41 -11.79 -38.49
N SER A 259 -7.49 -11.54 -39.25
CA SER A 259 -8.68 -12.40 -39.27
C SER A 259 -8.35 -13.86 -39.61
N ASP A 260 -7.49 -14.10 -40.61
CA ASP A 260 -7.14 -15.45 -41.07
C ASP A 260 -6.31 -16.19 -40.03
N ILE A 261 -5.41 -15.47 -39.33
CA ILE A 261 -4.64 -16.03 -38.19
C ILE A 261 -5.61 -16.46 -37.10
N VAL A 262 -6.56 -15.58 -36.72
CA VAL A 262 -7.51 -15.86 -35.66
C VAL A 262 -8.41 -17.03 -36.03
N LEU A 263 -8.93 -17.09 -37.27
CA LEU A 263 -9.73 -18.21 -37.75
C LEU A 263 -8.97 -19.53 -37.65
N LYS A 264 -7.70 -19.56 -38.09
CA LYS A 264 -6.83 -20.75 -38.06
C LYS A 264 -6.55 -21.24 -36.65
N LEU A 265 -6.43 -20.30 -35.66
CA LEU A 265 -6.03 -20.61 -34.29
C LEU A 265 -7.20 -20.77 -33.33
N LYS A 266 -8.42 -20.34 -33.70
CA LYS A 266 -9.58 -20.23 -32.82
C LYS A 266 -10.04 -21.57 -32.24
N ASP A 267 -9.99 -22.64 -33.03
CA ASP A 267 -10.38 -23.97 -32.56
C ASP A 267 -9.45 -24.47 -31.42
N LYS A 268 -8.17 -24.14 -31.51
CA LYS A 268 -7.15 -24.51 -30.50
C LYS A 268 -7.09 -23.51 -29.35
N TYR A 269 -7.35 -22.24 -29.63
CA TYR A 269 -7.28 -21.12 -28.68
C TYR A 269 -8.54 -20.25 -28.74
N PRO A 270 -9.67 -20.69 -28.15
CA PRO A 270 -10.97 -20.07 -28.34
C PRO A 270 -11.06 -18.60 -27.92
N THR A 271 -10.16 -18.16 -27.04
CA THR A 271 -10.13 -16.78 -26.49
C THR A 271 -9.38 -15.79 -27.37
N ILE A 272 -8.70 -16.24 -28.45
CA ILE A 272 -8.02 -15.34 -29.38
C ILE A 272 -9.03 -14.47 -30.11
N GLN A 273 -8.70 -13.18 -30.28
CA GLN A 273 -9.60 -12.19 -30.89
C GLN A 273 -8.85 -11.34 -31.91
N ASN A 274 -9.52 -11.01 -33.02
CA ASN A 274 -9.12 -9.92 -33.91
C ASN A 274 -10.06 -8.74 -33.70
N LEU A 275 -9.52 -7.56 -33.41
CA LEU A 275 -10.26 -6.34 -33.10
C LEU A 275 -9.65 -5.17 -33.87
N GLN A 276 -10.44 -4.10 -34.04
CA GLN A 276 -10.01 -2.86 -34.67
C GLN A 276 -10.18 -1.67 -33.73
N SER A 277 -9.24 -0.74 -33.79
CA SER A 277 -9.26 0.48 -32.96
C SER A 277 -10.29 1.52 -33.44
N GLY A 278 -10.66 1.52 -34.74
CA GLY A 278 -11.19 2.70 -35.38
C GLY A 278 -10.14 3.83 -35.46
N TRP A 279 -10.58 5.05 -35.74
CA TRP A 279 -9.70 6.22 -35.76
C TRP A 279 -9.44 6.72 -34.34
N VAL A 280 -8.18 6.72 -33.95
CA VAL A 280 -7.72 7.13 -32.61
C VAL A 280 -6.45 7.96 -32.68
N LYS A 281 -6.22 8.80 -31.68
CA LYS A 281 -4.97 9.56 -31.55
C LYS A 281 -3.80 8.63 -31.21
N LYS A 282 -2.59 9.01 -31.61
CA LYS A 282 -1.36 8.24 -31.35
C LYS A 282 -1.05 8.04 -29.85
N ASP A 283 -1.57 8.92 -28.98
CA ASP A 283 -1.44 8.88 -27.53
C ASP A 283 -2.69 8.28 -26.83
N ASN A 284 -3.50 7.53 -27.57
CA ASN A 284 -4.65 6.83 -27.01
C ASN A 284 -4.25 5.93 -25.82
N LYS A 285 -5.10 5.92 -24.77
CA LYS A 285 -4.82 5.19 -23.51
C LYS A 285 -5.20 3.71 -23.58
N ASP A 286 -4.69 3.01 -24.58
CA ASP A 286 -4.96 1.60 -24.90
C ASP A 286 -3.84 0.62 -24.45
N GLY A 287 -2.97 1.04 -23.56
CA GLY A 287 -1.82 0.23 -23.11
C GLY A 287 -0.61 0.30 -24.03
N GLY A 288 -0.55 1.31 -24.89
CA GLY A 288 0.57 1.59 -25.80
C GLY A 288 0.41 0.96 -27.19
N LEU A 289 -0.77 0.42 -27.52
CA LEU A 289 -1.03 -0.17 -28.85
C LEU A 289 -1.01 0.90 -29.93
N ALA A 290 -1.74 2.02 -29.72
CA ALA A 290 -1.72 3.15 -30.64
C ALA A 290 -0.32 3.73 -30.83
N PHE A 291 0.43 3.90 -29.72
CA PHE A 291 1.80 4.36 -29.79
C PHE A 291 2.70 3.41 -30.60
N THR A 292 2.52 2.10 -30.45
CA THR A 292 3.24 1.10 -31.26
C THR A 292 2.81 1.16 -32.72
N ALA A 293 1.50 1.19 -33.00
CA ALA A 293 0.95 1.31 -34.35
C ALA A 293 1.48 2.55 -35.09
N SER A 294 1.61 3.69 -34.37
CA SER A 294 2.09 4.95 -34.94
C SER A 294 3.52 4.92 -35.49
N LYS A 295 4.30 3.91 -35.10
CA LYS A 295 5.70 3.69 -35.56
C LYS A 295 5.80 2.74 -36.73
N LEU A 296 4.72 2.06 -37.10
CA LEU A 296 4.66 1.12 -38.18
C LEU A 296 4.37 1.82 -39.50
N LYS A 297 4.77 1.21 -40.60
CA LYS A 297 4.32 1.58 -41.94
C LYS A 297 2.93 0.98 -42.20
N LYS A 298 2.15 1.59 -43.09
CA LYS A 298 0.86 1.05 -43.50
C LYS A 298 0.99 -0.41 -43.96
N GLY A 299 0.19 -1.28 -43.38
CA GLY A 299 0.19 -2.72 -43.61
C GLY A 299 1.25 -3.48 -42.81
N GLU A 300 2.15 -2.82 -42.09
CA GLU A 300 3.18 -3.47 -41.28
C GLU A 300 2.60 -3.93 -39.95
N SER A 301 3.06 -5.12 -39.51
CA SER A 301 2.69 -5.75 -38.22
C SER A 301 3.80 -5.62 -37.20
N SER A 302 3.43 -5.42 -35.93
CA SER A 302 4.38 -5.39 -34.81
C SER A 302 4.88 -6.81 -34.45
N SER A 303 5.99 -6.87 -33.72
CA SER A 303 6.33 -8.02 -32.87
C SER A 303 5.33 -8.16 -31.71
N ILE A 304 5.50 -9.23 -30.89
CA ILE A 304 4.70 -9.44 -29.66
C ILE A 304 4.78 -8.21 -28.75
N ILE A 305 3.62 -7.71 -28.36
CA ILE A 305 3.48 -6.65 -27.34
C ILE A 305 2.95 -7.27 -26.07
N LYS A 306 3.61 -6.95 -24.95
CA LYS A 306 3.18 -7.26 -23.59
C LYS A 306 2.85 -5.95 -22.86
N PRO A 307 1.60 -5.50 -22.83
CA PRO A 307 1.24 -4.23 -22.20
C PRO A 307 1.46 -4.28 -20.68
N LEU A 308 1.63 -3.11 -20.08
CA LEU A 308 1.87 -3.00 -18.62
C LEU A 308 0.73 -3.64 -17.80
N ARG A 309 -0.50 -3.59 -18.31
CA ARG A 309 -1.67 -4.21 -17.65
C ARG A 309 -1.56 -5.72 -17.46
N GLY A 310 -0.74 -6.40 -18.29
CA GLY A 310 -0.57 -7.85 -18.21
C GLY A 310 -1.83 -8.65 -18.49
N ASP A 311 -2.69 -8.15 -19.38
CA ASP A 311 -3.99 -8.74 -19.72
C ASP A 311 -3.95 -9.63 -20.97
N GLY A 312 -2.81 -9.72 -21.65
CA GLY A 312 -2.68 -10.54 -22.84
C GLY A 312 -1.41 -10.27 -23.64
N TYR A 313 -1.21 -11.09 -24.66
CA TYR A 313 -0.28 -10.81 -25.77
C TYR A 313 -1.01 -10.11 -26.88
N TYR A 314 -0.35 -9.14 -27.52
CA TYR A 314 -0.93 -8.36 -28.61
C TYR A 314 0.01 -8.31 -29.81
N PHE A 315 -0.60 -8.26 -31.00
CA PHE A 315 0.03 -7.89 -32.27
C PHE A 315 -0.79 -6.77 -32.86
N VAL A 316 -0.14 -5.77 -33.39
CA VAL A 316 -0.80 -4.58 -33.99
C VAL A 316 -0.37 -4.47 -35.44
N LYS A 317 -1.31 -4.13 -36.33
CA LYS A 317 -1.06 -3.84 -37.74
C LYS A 317 -1.66 -2.50 -38.10
N LEU A 318 -0.85 -1.57 -38.59
CA LEU A 318 -1.33 -0.26 -39.01
C LEU A 318 -2.13 -0.38 -40.33
N LEU A 319 -3.39 0.03 -40.27
CA LEU A 319 -4.27 0.02 -41.46
C LEU A 319 -4.16 1.33 -42.22
N ASP A 320 -4.26 2.47 -41.52
CA ASP A 320 -4.16 3.78 -42.18
C ASP A 320 -3.87 4.93 -41.21
N VAL A 321 -3.54 6.10 -41.79
CA VAL A 321 -3.34 7.37 -41.07
C VAL A 321 -4.16 8.43 -41.78
N ASN A 322 -5.03 9.17 -41.10
CA ASN A 322 -5.85 10.19 -41.69
C ASN A 322 -5.18 11.58 -41.73
N LYS A 323 -5.86 12.57 -42.33
CA LYS A 323 -5.36 13.96 -42.45
C LYS A 323 -5.17 14.66 -41.09
N ASP A 324 -5.93 14.22 -40.08
CA ASP A 324 -5.84 14.73 -38.69
C ASP A 324 -4.77 14.03 -37.87
N ASN A 325 -3.91 13.24 -38.57
CA ASN A 325 -2.81 12.47 -37.94
C ASN A 325 -3.29 11.43 -36.91
N GLU A 326 -4.58 11.02 -37.00
CA GLU A 326 -5.12 9.89 -36.28
C GLU A 326 -4.77 8.60 -37.04
N ILE A 327 -4.67 7.52 -36.28
CA ILE A 327 -4.33 6.18 -36.79
C ILE A 327 -5.50 5.24 -36.66
N ASN A 328 -5.62 4.34 -37.63
CA ASN A 328 -6.51 3.19 -37.59
C ASN A 328 -5.65 1.92 -37.67
N TYR A 329 -5.83 1.02 -36.71
CA TYR A 329 -5.09 -0.23 -36.68
C TYR A 329 -5.98 -1.40 -36.28
N GLU A 330 -5.63 -2.58 -36.74
CA GLU A 330 -6.19 -3.83 -36.23
C GLU A 330 -5.20 -4.49 -35.25
N PHE A 331 -5.72 -5.32 -34.34
CA PHE A 331 -4.88 -6.05 -33.43
C PHE A 331 -5.43 -7.43 -33.09
N ILE A 332 -4.51 -8.39 -32.94
CA ILE A 332 -4.80 -9.69 -32.32
C ILE A 332 -4.61 -9.53 -30.82
N LYS A 333 -5.61 -9.95 -30.05
CA LYS A 333 -5.53 -10.09 -28.59
C LYS A 333 -5.58 -11.56 -28.20
N ILE A 334 -4.61 -12.00 -27.39
CA ILE A 334 -4.53 -13.33 -26.78
C ILE A 334 -4.57 -13.13 -25.27
N PRO A 335 -5.75 -13.24 -24.64
CA PRO A 335 -5.92 -12.93 -23.23
C PRO A 335 -5.15 -13.89 -22.33
N LEU A 336 -4.60 -13.38 -21.22
CA LEU A 336 -4.13 -14.19 -20.10
C LEU A 336 -5.31 -14.50 -19.17
N SER A 337 -5.49 -15.77 -18.83
CA SER A 337 -6.63 -16.22 -18.02
C SER A 337 -6.22 -16.95 -16.74
N VAL A 338 -5.06 -17.59 -16.73
CA VAL A 338 -4.69 -18.52 -15.66
C VAL A 338 -4.56 -17.85 -14.30
N PHE A 339 -3.97 -16.65 -14.23
CA PHE A 339 -3.83 -15.91 -12.97
C PHE A 339 -5.20 -15.58 -12.36
N ASN A 340 -6.09 -14.99 -13.14
CA ASN A 340 -7.43 -14.61 -12.69
C ASN A 340 -8.27 -15.83 -12.32
N ASN A 341 -8.18 -16.92 -13.08
CA ASN A 341 -8.87 -18.17 -12.79
C ASN A 341 -8.38 -18.81 -11.48
N ARG A 342 -7.06 -18.79 -11.21
CA ARG A 342 -6.51 -19.25 -9.93
C ARG A 342 -7.00 -18.38 -8.78
N LEU A 343 -6.95 -17.06 -8.94
CA LEU A 343 -7.42 -16.12 -7.92
C LEU A 343 -8.93 -16.29 -7.65
N SER A 344 -9.75 -16.44 -8.68
CA SER A 344 -11.21 -16.72 -8.55
C SER A 344 -11.48 -18.00 -7.78
N LYS A 345 -10.69 -19.07 -8.01
CA LYS A 345 -10.80 -20.31 -7.22
C LYS A 345 -10.45 -20.11 -5.75
N LEU A 346 -9.50 -19.23 -5.41
CA LEU A 346 -9.17 -18.89 -4.02
C LEU A 346 -10.32 -18.15 -3.34
N TYR A 347 -11.01 -17.25 -4.07
CA TYR A 347 -12.24 -16.60 -3.57
C TYR A 347 -13.36 -17.60 -3.31
N ALA A 348 -13.58 -18.54 -4.23
CA ALA A 348 -14.63 -19.56 -4.11
C ALA A 348 -14.32 -20.63 -3.05
N GLY A 349 -13.04 -20.90 -2.77
CA GLY A 349 -12.58 -21.98 -1.88
C GLY A 349 -12.24 -21.52 -0.46
N ASP A 350 -12.74 -20.37 0.01
CA ASP A 350 -12.50 -19.80 1.35
C ASP A 350 -11.01 -19.68 1.73
N LYS A 351 -10.14 -19.57 0.73
CA LYS A 351 -8.70 -19.37 0.92
C LYS A 351 -8.32 -17.90 1.18
N ILE A 352 -9.30 -17.01 1.16
CA ILE A 352 -9.14 -15.59 1.46
C ILE A 352 -9.89 -15.28 2.76
N LYS A 353 -9.18 -14.72 3.74
CA LYS A 353 -9.75 -14.31 5.02
C LYS A 353 -9.57 -12.80 5.19
N TYR A 354 -10.65 -12.12 5.53
CA TYR A 354 -10.65 -10.68 5.78
C TYR A 354 -10.57 -10.40 7.27
N PHE A 355 -9.75 -9.44 7.67
CA PHE A 355 -9.62 -9.00 9.06
C PHE A 355 -10.37 -7.70 9.32
N ILE A 356 -10.87 -7.05 8.26
CA ILE A 356 -11.75 -5.89 8.32
C ILE A 356 -13.02 -6.16 7.49
N THR A 357 -14.07 -5.40 7.74
CA THR A 357 -15.30 -5.48 6.93
C THR A 357 -15.14 -4.64 5.67
N VAL A 358 -15.28 -5.27 4.51
CA VAL A 358 -15.31 -4.58 3.22
C VAL A 358 -16.58 -5.02 2.49
N SER A 359 -17.37 -4.05 2.05
CA SER A 359 -18.61 -4.33 1.31
C SER A 359 -18.29 -4.99 -0.03
N ASP A 360 -18.98 -6.08 -0.35
CA ASP A 360 -18.99 -6.79 -1.66
C ASP A 360 -17.63 -6.97 -2.36
N VAL A 361 -16.72 -7.70 -1.71
CA VAL A 361 -15.39 -8.04 -2.28
C VAL A 361 -15.45 -9.24 -3.23
N LYS A 362 -16.54 -9.43 -3.97
CA LYS A 362 -16.56 -10.46 -5.02
C LYS A 362 -15.85 -9.89 -6.27
N PRO A 363 -14.85 -10.62 -6.84
CA PRO A 363 -14.30 -10.23 -8.12
C PRO A 363 -15.45 -10.17 -9.13
N GLN A 364 -15.53 -9.08 -9.89
CA GLN A 364 -16.36 -9.08 -11.10
C GLN A 364 -15.68 -10.06 -12.06
N ILE A 365 -16.17 -11.29 -12.08
CA ILE A 365 -15.85 -12.25 -13.12
C ILE A 365 -16.42 -11.58 -14.39
N GLN A 366 -15.53 -11.09 -15.27
CA GLN A 366 -15.96 -10.83 -16.63
C GLN A 366 -16.40 -12.20 -17.18
N GLU A 367 -17.68 -12.48 -17.07
CA GLU A 367 -18.31 -13.54 -17.86
C GLU A 367 -18.04 -13.13 -19.31
N ASN A 368 -17.07 -13.80 -19.92
CA ASN A 368 -16.96 -13.80 -21.36
C ASN A 368 -18.29 -14.38 -21.87
N ASN A 369 -19.23 -13.47 -22.21
CA ASN A 369 -20.47 -13.83 -22.84
C ASN A 369 -20.14 -14.80 -24.00
N LYS A 370 -20.78 -15.96 -23.93
CA LYS A 370 -20.77 -17.03 -24.94
C LYS A 370 -21.17 -16.50 -26.30
#